data_91801791073da8720878f208b6ef04d0
#
_entry.id   91801791073da8720878f208b6ef04d0
#
_cell.length_a   1.000
_cell.length_b   1.000
_cell.length_c   1.000
_cell.angle_alpha   90.00
_cell.angle_beta   90.00
_cell.angle_gamma   90.00
#
_symmetry.space_group_name_H-M   'P 1'
#
loop_
_entity.id
_entity.type
_entity.pdbx_description
1 polymer ?
#
loop_
_entity_poly.entity_id
_entity_poly.type
_entity_poly.pdbx_seq_one_letter_code
_entity_poly.pdbx_strand_id
1 'polypeptide(L)'
;AFKNRIGLTDGRGGYLSQSRDVVLAWPYKDCVLEGGMTKEDRGRNEVFWNTTLAPDDITRLFEPKVLTGWERWDAEAVAAGKAKPVGEVSEDDNLLIKGNNLLALHSLKARYAGKVKLIYIEPPYNTGNDGFRYNDRFNHSAWLTFMRNRLEVAKELLSRDGAIFVNLDDGEAHYCKVLMDEVFGRDAFWGNIIWQHSVQSKNDAKTVSL
;
A
#
# COMPACT_ATOMS: atom_id res chain seq x y z
N ALA A 1 -17.78 25.70 -41.60
CA ALA A 1 -17.65 25.43 -40.17
C ALA A 1 -17.88 23.94 -39.90
N PHE A 2 -16.95 23.25 -39.29
CA PHE A 2 -17.14 21.85 -38.91
C PHE A 2 -18.26 21.74 -37.89
N LYS A 3 -19.27 20.93 -38.17
CA LYS A 3 -20.38 20.66 -37.24
C LYS A 3 -19.97 19.80 -36.06
N ASN A 4 -18.88 19.04 -36.20
CA ASN A 4 -18.38 18.14 -35.17
C ASN A 4 -17.22 18.81 -34.39
N ARG A 5 -17.28 18.78 -33.07
CA ARG A 5 -16.18 19.22 -32.18
C ARG A 5 -15.30 18.04 -31.88
N ILE A 6 -13.99 18.22 -31.98
CA ILE A 6 -13.01 17.25 -31.54
C ILE A 6 -12.61 17.64 -30.11
N GLY A 7 -12.66 16.70 -29.18
CA GLY A 7 -12.29 16.91 -27.80
C GLY A 7 -11.60 15.66 -27.22
N LEU A 8 -10.83 15.84 -26.16
CA LEU A 8 -10.26 14.74 -25.41
C LEU A 8 -11.35 14.06 -24.58
N THR A 9 -11.34 12.74 -24.57
CA THR A 9 -12.27 11.91 -23.79
C THR A 9 -11.57 11.15 -22.68
N ASP A 10 -12.33 10.73 -21.67
CA ASP A 10 -11.90 9.93 -20.52
C ASP A 10 -11.75 8.43 -20.82
N GLY A 11 -11.91 8.01 -22.08
CA GLY A 11 -11.94 6.60 -22.48
C GLY A 11 -13.27 5.90 -22.20
N ARG A 12 -14.20 6.53 -21.47
CA ARG A 12 -15.57 6.04 -21.20
C ARG A 12 -16.64 6.76 -22.04
N GLY A 13 -16.20 7.63 -22.95
CA GLY A 13 -17.06 8.38 -23.85
C GLY A 13 -17.48 9.78 -23.35
N GLY A 14 -17.07 10.18 -22.16
CA GLY A 14 -17.22 11.53 -21.63
C GLY A 14 -16.11 12.47 -22.09
N TYR A 15 -16.41 13.76 -22.31
CA TYR A 15 -15.38 14.76 -22.58
C TYR A 15 -14.66 15.15 -21.29
N LEU A 16 -13.32 15.23 -21.31
CA LEU A 16 -12.52 15.66 -20.14
C LEU A 16 -12.95 17.02 -19.60
N SER A 17 -13.40 17.94 -20.49
CA SER A 17 -13.93 19.25 -20.08
C SER A 17 -15.23 19.19 -19.27
N GLN A 18 -15.91 18.06 -19.25
CA GLN A 18 -17.15 17.84 -18.48
C GLN A 18 -16.93 16.98 -17.24
N SER A 19 -15.76 16.35 -17.11
CA SER A 19 -15.42 15.57 -15.93
C SER A 19 -15.27 16.51 -14.72
N ARG A 20 -15.85 16.08 -13.59
CA ARG A 20 -15.68 16.70 -12.27
C ARG A 20 -14.83 15.85 -11.35
N ASP A 21 -14.17 14.83 -11.90
CA ASP A 21 -13.36 13.93 -11.12
C ASP A 21 -12.09 14.66 -10.64
N VAL A 22 -11.80 14.50 -9.38
CA VAL A 22 -10.58 15.01 -8.75
C VAL A 22 -9.61 13.84 -8.64
N VAL A 23 -8.43 14.00 -9.19
CA VAL A 23 -7.35 13.02 -9.10
C VAL A 23 -6.08 13.69 -8.60
N LEU A 24 -5.28 12.96 -7.83
CA LEU A 24 -3.93 13.40 -7.49
C LEU A 24 -3.02 13.18 -8.69
N ALA A 25 -2.26 14.20 -9.06
CA ALA A 25 -1.21 14.11 -10.06
C ALA A 25 0.15 14.37 -9.37
N TRP A 26 1.05 13.41 -9.44
CA TRP A 26 2.40 13.52 -8.89
C TRP A 26 3.43 12.90 -9.82
N PRO A 27 4.70 13.28 -9.73
CA PRO A 27 5.79 12.60 -10.42
C PRO A 27 5.79 11.11 -10.09
N TYR A 28 6.03 10.27 -11.08
CA TYR A 28 6.07 8.79 -10.94
C TYR A 28 4.71 8.13 -10.63
N LYS A 29 3.59 8.82 -10.84
CA LYS A 29 2.24 8.24 -10.66
C LYS A 29 2.08 6.92 -11.43
N ASP A 30 2.59 6.86 -12.66
CA ASP A 30 2.49 5.69 -13.53
C ASP A 30 3.70 4.75 -13.41
N CYS A 31 4.27 4.68 -12.19
CA CYS A 31 5.42 3.84 -11.93
C CYS A 31 5.15 2.86 -10.79
N VAL A 32 5.97 1.80 -10.79
CA VAL A 32 6.13 0.89 -9.66
C VAL A 32 7.44 1.24 -8.98
N LEU A 33 7.39 1.49 -7.67
CA LEU A 33 8.58 1.74 -6.87
C LEU A 33 9.15 0.41 -6.34
N GLU A 34 10.37 0.09 -6.78
CA GLU A 34 11.13 -1.03 -6.26
C GLU A 34 11.96 -0.59 -5.05
N GLY A 35 11.81 -1.29 -3.92
CA GLY A 35 12.54 -1.00 -2.70
C GLY A 35 11.91 0.08 -1.83
N GLY A 36 12.75 0.86 -1.13
CA GLY A 36 12.35 1.99 -0.29
C GLY A 36 11.79 1.63 1.09
N MET A 37 11.82 0.35 1.50
CA MET A 37 11.23 -0.08 2.77
C MET A 37 12.17 0.00 3.96
N THR A 38 13.46 -0.11 3.75
CA THR A 38 14.47 -0.14 4.81
C THR A 38 15.28 1.14 4.86
N LYS A 39 15.96 1.39 5.99
CA LYS A 39 16.88 2.54 6.10
C LYS A 39 18.07 2.44 5.18
N GLU A 40 18.52 1.24 4.91
CA GLU A 40 19.62 0.94 4.00
C GLU A 40 19.26 1.34 2.55
N ASP A 41 17.98 1.28 2.20
CA ASP A 41 17.50 1.71 0.89
C ASP A 41 17.59 3.22 0.67
N ARG A 42 17.72 4.04 1.72
CA ARG A 42 17.89 5.51 1.61
C ARG A 42 19.16 5.92 0.87
N GLY A 43 20.21 5.11 0.97
CA GLY A 43 21.49 5.36 0.29
C GLY A 43 21.52 4.86 -1.14
N ARG A 44 20.49 4.18 -1.60
CA ARG A 44 20.33 3.68 -2.97
C ARG A 44 19.43 4.59 -3.76
N ASN A 45 19.68 4.71 -5.05
CA ASN A 45 18.76 5.39 -5.93
C ASN A 45 17.42 4.65 -5.94
N GLU A 46 16.33 5.36 -5.72
CA GLU A 46 14.99 4.83 -5.91
C GLU A 46 14.81 4.42 -7.37
N VAL A 47 14.32 3.21 -7.60
CA VAL A 47 14.07 2.69 -8.95
C VAL A 47 12.57 2.73 -9.20
N PHE A 48 12.18 3.53 -10.19
CA PHE A 48 10.79 3.65 -10.62
C PHE A 48 10.62 3.01 -11.99
N TRP A 49 9.89 1.90 -12.04
CA TRP A 49 9.54 1.21 -13.27
C TRP A 49 8.26 1.80 -13.85
N ASN A 50 8.36 2.52 -14.95
CA ASN A 50 7.18 3.06 -15.62
C ASN A 50 6.36 1.93 -16.26
N THR A 51 5.05 1.90 -15.98
CA THR A 51 4.15 0.82 -16.39
C THR A 51 4.00 0.68 -17.92
N THR A 52 4.21 1.76 -18.65
CA THR A 52 4.11 1.77 -20.12
C THR A 52 5.46 1.47 -20.77
N LEU A 53 6.57 1.96 -20.17
CA LEU A 53 7.89 1.85 -20.79
C LEU A 53 8.63 0.56 -20.43
N ALA A 54 8.31 -0.06 -19.30
CA ALA A 54 8.97 -1.27 -18.79
C ALA A 54 7.96 -2.34 -18.31
N PRO A 55 6.96 -2.73 -19.12
CA PRO A 55 5.93 -3.67 -18.70
C PRO A 55 6.49 -5.06 -18.39
N ASP A 56 7.49 -5.51 -19.12
CA ASP A 56 8.10 -6.83 -18.94
C ASP A 56 8.88 -6.91 -17.61
N ASP A 57 9.57 -5.82 -17.26
CA ASP A 57 10.31 -5.75 -15.99
C ASP A 57 9.36 -5.76 -14.79
N ILE A 58 8.24 -5.05 -14.90
CA ILE A 58 7.18 -5.04 -13.89
C ILE A 58 6.54 -6.43 -13.77
N THR A 59 6.23 -7.08 -14.88
CA THR A 59 5.68 -8.43 -14.88
C THR A 59 6.63 -9.39 -14.17
N ARG A 60 7.93 -9.36 -14.51
CA ARG A 60 8.96 -10.16 -13.84
C ARG A 60 9.10 -9.83 -12.35
N LEU A 61 9.03 -8.55 -11.99
CA LEU A 61 9.06 -8.11 -10.59
C LEU A 61 7.90 -8.71 -9.79
N PHE A 62 6.71 -8.76 -10.37
CA PHE A 62 5.49 -9.21 -9.71
C PHE A 62 5.15 -10.69 -9.88
N GLU A 63 5.94 -11.43 -10.63
CA GLU A 63 5.81 -12.91 -10.67
C GLU A 63 5.83 -13.49 -9.25
N PRO A 64 4.99 -14.49 -8.95
CA PRO A 64 4.96 -15.13 -7.64
C PRO A 64 6.35 -15.64 -7.24
N LYS A 65 6.80 -15.26 -6.05
CA LYS A 65 8.09 -15.66 -5.51
C LYS A 65 7.94 -16.94 -4.70
N VAL A 66 8.95 -17.80 -4.77
CA VAL A 66 9.04 -18.98 -3.91
C VAL A 66 9.37 -18.52 -2.50
N LEU A 67 8.51 -18.88 -1.56
CA LEU A 67 8.76 -18.66 -0.14
C LEU A 67 9.60 -19.82 0.40
N THR A 68 10.69 -19.51 1.08
CA THR A 68 11.67 -20.49 1.60
C THR A 68 11.89 -20.27 3.09
N GLY A 69 12.59 -21.19 3.74
CA GLY A 69 12.91 -21.05 5.16
C GLY A 69 11.68 -21.13 6.07
N TRP A 70 10.76 -22.01 5.75
CA TRP A 70 9.56 -22.23 6.53
C TRP A 70 9.87 -22.74 7.93
N GLU A 71 9.28 -22.10 8.91
CA GLU A 71 9.37 -22.45 10.32
C GLU A 71 7.96 -22.48 10.95
N ARG A 72 7.71 -23.45 11.82
CA ARG A 72 6.46 -23.51 12.60
C ARG A 72 6.72 -23.12 14.04
N TRP A 73 5.97 -22.12 14.51
CA TRP A 73 6.02 -21.63 15.88
C TRP A 73 4.65 -21.85 16.56
N ASP A 74 4.45 -23.04 17.12
CA ASP A 74 3.32 -23.34 18.00
C ASP A 74 3.70 -23.13 19.48
N ALA A 75 2.77 -23.37 20.40
CA ALA A 75 2.99 -23.16 21.82
C ALA A 75 4.21 -23.94 22.38
N GLU A 76 4.42 -25.17 21.90
CA GLU A 76 5.57 -25.99 22.32
C GLU A 76 6.88 -25.46 21.76
N ALA A 77 6.91 -25.05 20.50
CA ALA A 77 8.08 -24.44 19.86
C ALA A 77 8.48 -23.15 20.57
N VAL A 78 7.50 -22.30 20.92
CA VAL A 78 7.74 -21.09 21.70
C VAL A 78 8.30 -21.40 23.07
N ALA A 79 7.73 -22.38 23.81
CA ALA A 79 8.21 -22.79 25.12
C ALA A 79 9.64 -23.38 25.07
N ALA A 80 9.96 -24.12 24.00
CA ALA A 80 11.29 -24.69 23.75
C ALA A 80 12.31 -23.69 23.19
N GLY A 81 11.87 -22.49 22.76
CA GLY A 81 12.71 -21.50 22.09
C GLY A 81 13.29 -21.98 20.75
N LYS A 82 12.63 -22.96 20.10
CA LYS A 82 13.12 -23.61 18.88
C LYS A 82 11.95 -23.91 17.91
N ALA A 83 12.07 -23.41 16.67
CA ALA A 83 11.12 -23.70 15.62
C ALA A 83 11.08 -25.20 15.26
N LYS A 84 9.90 -25.65 14.85
CA LYS A 84 9.70 -26.98 14.27
C LYS A 84 9.83 -26.94 12.76
N PRO A 85 10.30 -28.03 12.12
CA PRO A 85 10.26 -28.13 10.67
C PRO A 85 8.80 -28.13 10.17
N VAL A 86 8.60 -27.56 8.98
CA VAL A 86 7.28 -27.51 8.32
C VAL A 86 7.28 -28.46 7.14
N GLY A 87 6.40 -29.42 7.13
CA GLY A 87 6.19 -30.29 5.97
C GLY A 87 5.24 -29.65 4.94
N GLU A 88 4.10 -29.14 5.44
CA GLU A 88 3.06 -28.54 4.60
C GLU A 88 2.41 -27.36 5.33
N VAL A 89 1.99 -26.35 4.57
CA VAL A 89 1.28 -25.17 5.07
C VAL A 89 -0.20 -25.33 4.72
N SER A 90 -1.04 -25.38 5.75
CA SER A 90 -2.50 -25.52 5.59
C SER A 90 -3.19 -24.15 5.39
N GLU A 91 -4.49 -24.19 5.06
CA GLU A 91 -5.30 -22.97 4.98
C GLU A 91 -5.63 -22.36 6.35
N ASP A 92 -5.58 -23.18 7.39
CA ASP A 92 -5.85 -22.75 8.77
C ASP A 92 -4.62 -22.19 9.50
N ASP A 93 -3.45 -22.23 8.86
CA ASP A 93 -2.22 -21.71 9.46
C ASP A 93 -2.18 -20.18 9.41
N ASN A 94 -1.78 -19.54 10.51
CA ASN A 94 -1.40 -18.14 10.50
C ASN A 94 -0.01 -17.97 9.86
N LEU A 95 0.11 -17.04 8.94
CA LEU A 95 1.34 -16.83 8.19
C LEU A 95 2.03 -15.53 8.59
N LEU A 96 3.31 -15.61 8.93
CA LEU A 96 4.19 -14.44 9.05
C LEU A 96 5.21 -14.50 7.91
N ILE A 97 5.10 -13.59 6.95
CA ILE A 97 5.97 -13.54 5.77
C ILE A 97 6.97 -12.40 5.93
N LYS A 98 8.26 -12.73 5.97
CA LYS A 98 9.35 -11.77 6.07
C LYS A 98 9.90 -11.44 4.69
N GLY A 99 9.96 -10.16 4.35
CA GLY A 99 10.52 -9.70 3.07
C GLY A 99 9.89 -8.40 2.58
N ASN A 100 10.12 -8.09 1.31
CA ASN A 100 9.44 -6.97 0.65
C ASN A 100 7.94 -7.27 0.56
N ASN A 101 7.11 -6.48 1.25
CA ASN A 101 5.68 -6.75 1.33
C ASN A 101 4.94 -6.60 0.00
N LEU A 102 5.41 -5.75 -0.92
CA LEU A 102 4.80 -5.64 -2.26
C LEU A 102 4.94 -6.97 -3.03
N LEU A 103 6.12 -7.56 -3.01
CA LEU A 103 6.38 -8.86 -3.67
C LEU A 103 5.63 -10.01 -2.97
N ALA A 104 5.55 -9.96 -1.63
CA ALA A 104 4.77 -10.92 -0.85
C ALA A 104 3.28 -10.84 -1.19
N LEU A 105 2.70 -9.65 -1.26
CA LEU A 105 1.30 -9.43 -1.62
C LEU A 105 0.99 -9.97 -3.03
N HIS A 106 1.85 -9.69 -4.01
CA HIS A 106 1.68 -10.24 -5.37
C HIS A 106 1.77 -11.77 -5.38
N SER A 107 2.67 -12.36 -4.58
CA SER A 107 2.77 -13.83 -4.46
C SER A 107 1.55 -14.46 -3.80
N LEU A 108 0.89 -13.75 -2.89
CA LEU A 108 -0.34 -14.21 -2.23
C LEU A 108 -1.57 -14.17 -3.15
N LYS A 109 -1.57 -13.42 -4.22
CA LYS A 109 -2.71 -13.30 -5.16
C LYS A 109 -3.18 -14.66 -5.66
N ALA A 110 -2.26 -15.56 -5.99
CA ALA A 110 -2.60 -16.88 -6.51
C ALA A 110 -3.53 -17.69 -5.58
N ARG A 111 -3.43 -17.48 -4.26
CA ARG A 111 -4.20 -18.21 -3.24
C ARG A 111 -5.33 -17.39 -2.64
N TYR A 112 -5.15 -16.09 -2.47
CA TYR A 112 -6.02 -15.23 -1.64
C TYR A 112 -6.74 -14.12 -2.42
N ALA A 113 -6.62 -14.03 -3.74
CA ALA A 113 -7.37 -13.04 -4.52
C ALA A 113 -8.89 -13.16 -4.26
N GLY A 114 -9.52 -12.06 -3.89
CA GLY A 114 -10.95 -11.97 -3.60
C GLY A 114 -11.42 -12.71 -2.32
N LYS A 115 -10.49 -13.13 -1.44
CA LYS A 115 -10.82 -13.93 -0.23
C LYS A 115 -10.58 -13.19 1.09
N VAL A 116 -9.79 -12.13 1.09
CA VAL A 116 -9.40 -11.43 2.31
C VAL A 116 -10.55 -10.58 2.83
N LYS A 117 -10.98 -10.82 4.06
CA LYS A 117 -12.10 -10.11 4.70
C LYS A 117 -11.69 -8.78 5.32
N LEU A 118 -10.47 -8.72 5.85
CA LEU A 118 -9.97 -7.56 6.55
C LEU A 118 -8.51 -7.33 6.20
N ILE A 119 -8.19 -6.11 5.80
CA ILE A 119 -6.84 -5.61 5.71
C ILE A 119 -6.69 -4.47 6.71
N TYR A 120 -5.72 -4.58 7.61
CA TYR A 120 -5.33 -3.50 8.51
C TYR A 120 -3.86 -3.18 8.27
N ILE A 121 -3.56 -1.94 7.95
CA ILE A 121 -2.20 -1.49 7.71
C ILE A 121 -1.87 -0.23 8.50
N GLU A 122 -0.63 -0.19 8.94
CA GLU A 122 0.02 0.96 9.55
C GLU A 122 1.28 1.26 8.72
N PRO A 123 1.14 2.00 7.62
CA PRO A 123 2.27 2.34 6.77
C PRO A 123 3.18 3.37 7.45
N PRO A 124 4.38 3.66 6.90
CA PRO A 124 5.18 4.77 7.37
C PRO A 124 4.37 6.07 7.34
N TYR A 125 4.35 6.81 8.45
CA TYR A 125 3.61 8.09 8.54
C TYR A 125 4.33 9.23 7.81
N ASN A 126 5.56 8.99 7.37
CA ASN A 126 6.39 9.95 6.66
C ASN A 126 6.76 11.18 7.52
N THR A 127 6.91 10.97 8.82
CA THR A 127 7.21 12.03 9.79
C THR A 127 8.65 12.54 9.71
N GLY A 128 9.52 11.85 8.98
CA GLY A 128 10.95 12.13 8.90
C GLY A 128 11.73 11.72 10.16
N ASN A 129 11.12 10.95 11.06
CA ASN A 129 11.75 10.48 12.29
C ASN A 129 12.77 9.37 12.00
N ASP A 130 14.00 9.57 12.42
CA ASP A 130 15.10 8.60 12.25
C ASP A 130 15.14 7.49 13.31
N GLY A 131 14.23 7.50 14.28
CA GLY A 131 14.15 6.50 15.35
C GLY A 131 13.69 5.12 14.91
N PHE A 132 12.96 5.03 13.82
CA PHE A 132 12.39 3.77 13.32
C PHE A 132 13.41 2.90 12.57
N ARG A 133 13.18 1.58 12.55
CA ARG A 133 14.01 0.63 11.78
C ARG A 133 13.66 0.59 10.29
N TYR A 134 12.52 1.12 9.91
CA TYR A 134 12.06 1.25 8.52
C TYR A 134 12.26 2.67 8.01
N ASN A 135 12.09 2.88 6.70
CA ASN A 135 12.13 4.20 6.10
C ASN A 135 10.86 4.98 6.46
N ASP A 136 11.01 6.10 7.17
CA ASP A 136 9.94 7.04 7.50
C ASP A 136 10.23 8.46 6.95
N ARG A 137 11.03 8.53 5.90
CA ARG A 137 11.45 9.77 5.25
C ARG A 137 11.42 9.62 3.75
N PHE A 138 10.22 9.47 3.23
CA PHE A 138 10.00 9.47 1.80
C PHE A 138 9.91 10.90 1.27
N ASN A 139 10.34 11.11 0.03
CA ASN A 139 9.76 12.16 -0.77
C ASN A 139 8.26 11.90 -0.92
N HIS A 140 7.43 12.94 -0.83
CA HIS A 140 5.96 12.81 -0.88
C HIS A 140 5.48 12.05 -2.13
N SER A 141 6.08 12.31 -3.30
CA SER A 141 5.75 11.57 -4.54
C SER A 141 6.11 10.09 -4.45
N ALA A 142 7.27 9.77 -3.85
CA ALA A 142 7.68 8.38 -3.64
C ALA A 142 6.75 7.66 -2.66
N TRP A 143 6.32 8.34 -1.59
CA TRP A 143 5.35 7.80 -0.63
C TRP A 143 4.00 7.49 -1.30
N LEU A 144 3.49 8.40 -2.11
CA LEU A 144 2.24 8.17 -2.86
C LEU A 144 2.36 6.97 -3.82
N THR A 145 3.47 6.86 -4.55
CA THR A 145 3.73 5.72 -5.43
C THR A 145 3.87 4.42 -4.62
N PHE A 146 4.60 4.46 -3.51
CA PHE A 146 4.75 3.35 -2.58
C PHE A 146 3.39 2.83 -2.08
N MET A 147 2.51 3.74 -1.65
CA MET A 147 1.17 3.41 -1.16
C MET A 147 0.27 2.91 -2.29
N ARG A 148 0.26 3.59 -3.44
CA ARG A 148 -0.56 3.20 -4.59
C ARG A 148 -0.31 1.75 -5.01
N ASN A 149 0.95 1.38 -5.20
CA ASN A 149 1.29 0.02 -5.63
C ASN A 149 0.76 -1.06 -4.65
N ARG A 150 0.73 -0.76 -3.36
CA ARG A 150 0.22 -1.68 -2.32
C ARG A 150 -1.29 -1.70 -2.22
N LEU A 151 -1.93 -0.55 -2.34
CA LEU A 151 -3.39 -0.44 -2.31
C LEU A 151 -4.03 -1.11 -3.54
N GLU A 152 -3.40 -1.02 -4.71
CA GLU A 152 -3.88 -1.71 -5.92
C GLU A 152 -3.90 -3.23 -5.73
N VAL A 153 -2.82 -3.82 -5.22
CA VAL A 153 -2.81 -5.27 -4.95
C VAL A 153 -3.70 -5.65 -3.77
N ALA A 154 -3.82 -4.79 -2.74
CA ALA A 154 -4.74 -4.99 -1.64
C ALA A 154 -6.20 -5.09 -2.11
N LYS A 155 -6.60 -4.24 -3.06
CA LYS A 155 -7.92 -4.30 -3.69
C LYS A 155 -8.19 -5.64 -4.35
N GLU A 156 -7.19 -6.21 -5.05
CA GLU A 156 -7.34 -7.51 -5.69
C GLU A 156 -7.47 -8.67 -4.68
N LEU A 157 -6.86 -8.53 -3.50
CA LEU A 157 -6.94 -9.52 -2.43
C LEU A 157 -8.26 -9.46 -1.68
N LEU A 158 -8.85 -8.26 -1.50
CA LEU A 158 -10.09 -8.09 -0.76
C LEU A 158 -11.25 -8.86 -1.38
N SER A 159 -12.03 -9.51 -0.51
CA SER A 159 -13.34 -10.06 -0.88
C SER A 159 -14.34 -8.93 -1.16
N ARG A 160 -15.42 -9.26 -1.85
CA ARG A 160 -16.45 -8.29 -2.23
C ARG A 160 -17.05 -7.54 -1.03
N ASP A 161 -17.10 -8.18 0.13
CA ASP A 161 -17.59 -7.67 1.40
C ASP A 161 -16.46 -7.43 2.41
N GLY A 162 -15.22 -7.33 1.93
CA GLY A 162 -14.04 -7.05 2.74
C GLY A 162 -13.87 -5.57 3.01
N ALA A 163 -13.10 -5.24 4.06
CA ALA A 163 -12.78 -3.90 4.47
C ALA A 163 -11.27 -3.69 4.60
N ILE A 164 -10.80 -2.46 4.33
CA ILE A 164 -9.44 -2.04 4.58
C ILE A 164 -9.41 -0.86 5.56
N PHE A 165 -8.53 -0.93 6.55
CA PHE A 165 -8.25 0.14 7.49
C PHE A 165 -6.79 0.58 7.33
N VAL A 166 -6.60 1.88 7.21
CA VAL A 166 -5.27 2.50 7.09
C VAL A 166 -5.08 3.46 8.24
N ASN A 167 -4.11 3.18 9.11
CA ASN A 167 -3.79 4.04 10.24
C ASN A 167 -2.69 5.03 9.84
N LEU A 168 -2.94 6.31 9.98
CA LEU A 168 -2.04 7.40 9.62
C LEU A 168 -2.26 8.58 10.58
N ASP A 169 -1.26 9.43 10.68
CA ASP A 169 -1.43 10.78 11.22
C ASP A 169 -1.93 11.77 10.16
N ASP A 170 -2.13 13.02 10.55
CA ASP A 170 -2.64 14.07 9.66
C ASP A 170 -1.69 14.41 8.50
N GLY A 171 -0.42 14.05 8.59
CA GLY A 171 0.59 14.40 7.59
C GLY A 171 0.29 13.84 6.20
N GLU A 172 -0.08 12.56 6.13
CA GLU A 172 -0.37 11.87 4.87
C GLU A 172 -1.83 11.41 4.73
N ALA A 173 -2.65 11.49 5.79
CA ALA A 173 -4.01 10.93 5.81
C ALA A 173 -4.90 11.50 4.70
N HIS A 174 -4.83 12.80 4.43
CA HIS A 174 -5.68 13.45 3.44
C HIS A 174 -5.33 13.04 2.01
N TYR A 175 -4.04 12.94 1.70
CA TYR A 175 -3.57 12.48 0.39
C TYR A 175 -3.85 10.99 0.19
N CYS A 176 -3.65 10.19 1.24
CA CYS A 176 -4.01 8.78 1.24
C CYS A 176 -5.51 8.59 0.97
N LYS A 177 -6.38 9.42 1.58
CA LYS A 177 -7.82 9.36 1.32
C LYS A 177 -8.15 9.57 -0.15
N VAL A 178 -7.57 10.59 -0.81
CA VAL A 178 -7.82 10.84 -2.24
C VAL A 178 -7.26 9.71 -3.10
N LEU A 179 -6.09 9.18 -2.76
CA LEU A 179 -5.51 8.01 -3.41
C LEU A 179 -6.40 6.76 -3.27
N MET A 180 -6.95 6.53 -2.08
CA MET A 180 -7.89 5.43 -1.84
C MET A 180 -9.18 5.59 -2.65
N ASP A 181 -9.70 6.81 -2.81
CA ASP A 181 -10.84 7.08 -3.68
C ASP A 181 -10.55 6.69 -5.14
N GLU A 182 -9.34 6.96 -5.63
CA GLU A 182 -8.92 6.57 -6.96
C GLU A 182 -8.85 5.04 -7.11
N VAL A 183 -8.30 4.35 -6.12
CA VAL A 183 -8.11 2.89 -6.15
C VAL A 183 -9.43 2.14 -5.93
N PHE A 184 -10.18 2.46 -4.87
CA PHE A 184 -11.35 1.70 -4.42
C PHE A 184 -12.68 2.27 -4.90
N GLY A 185 -12.69 3.52 -5.30
CA GLY A 185 -13.90 4.28 -5.61
C GLY A 185 -14.36 5.11 -4.41
N ARG A 186 -14.84 6.32 -4.68
CA ARG A 186 -15.26 7.27 -3.66
C ARG A 186 -16.41 6.76 -2.78
N ASP A 187 -17.32 6.00 -3.37
CA ASP A 187 -18.49 5.45 -2.67
C ASP A 187 -18.14 4.30 -1.71
N ALA A 188 -16.93 3.76 -1.82
CA ALA A 188 -16.41 2.73 -0.90
C ALA A 188 -15.93 3.31 0.44
N PHE A 189 -15.86 4.63 0.59
CA PHE A 189 -15.41 5.26 1.82
C PHE A 189 -16.50 5.26 2.89
N TRP A 190 -16.21 4.66 4.04
CA TRP A 190 -17.16 4.54 5.16
C TRP A 190 -16.99 5.64 6.20
N GLY A 191 -15.77 6.11 6.45
CA GLY A 191 -15.51 7.17 7.40
C GLY A 191 -14.12 7.14 8.00
N ASN A 192 -13.81 8.16 8.81
CA ASN A 192 -12.61 8.23 9.61
C ASN A 192 -12.92 7.85 11.05
N ILE A 193 -12.05 7.03 11.65
CA ILE A 193 -12.05 6.71 13.07
C ILE A 193 -10.94 7.56 13.70
N ILE A 194 -11.33 8.47 14.58
CA ILE A 194 -10.38 9.34 15.27
C ILE A 194 -9.97 8.65 16.57
N TRP A 195 -8.68 8.36 16.72
CA TRP A 195 -8.12 7.83 17.95
C TRP A 195 -7.55 8.95 18.81
N GLN A 196 -8.18 9.21 19.95
CA GLN A 196 -7.68 10.18 20.92
C GLN A 196 -6.61 9.52 21.79
N HIS A 197 -5.35 9.82 21.54
CA HIS A 197 -4.22 9.23 22.26
C HIS A 197 -4.08 9.80 23.69
N SER A 198 -4.40 11.08 23.92
CA SER A 198 -4.23 11.75 25.20
C SER A 198 -5.39 12.73 25.47
N VAL A 199 -5.81 12.79 26.73
CA VAL A 199 -6.84 13.76 27.20
C VAL A 199 -6.22 15.13 27.51
N GLN A 200 -4.91 15.20 27.72
CA GLN A 200 -4.18 16.43 28.01
C GLN A 200 -3.33 16.86 26.81
N SER A 201 -3.48 18.12 26.40
CA SER A 201 -2.56 18.72 25.45
C SER A 201 -1.15 18.75 26.05
N LYS A 202 -0.16 18.27 25.28
CA LYS A 202 1.24 18.43 25.66
C LYS A 202 1.59 19.91 25.50
N ASN A 203 2.22 20.52 26.52
CA ASN A 203 2.63 21.93 26.47
C ASN A 203 3.58 22.27 25.32
N ASP A 204 4.16 21.26 24.69
CA ASP A 204 5.10 21.39 23.58
C ASP A 204 4.43 21.29 22.19
N ALA A 205 3.12 21.06 22.14
CA ALA A 205 2.41 20.96 20.87
C ALA A 205 2.33 22.33 20.19
N LYS A 206 2.97 22.45 19.03
CA LYS A 206 2.94 23.66 18.19
C LYS A 206 1.68 23.73 17.32
N THR A 207 0.92 22.66 17.23
CA THR A 207 -0.30 22.52 16.43
C THR A 207 -1.35 21.76 17.23
N VAL A 208 -2.61 21.80 16.80
CA VAL A 208 -3.72 21.03 17.38
C VAL A 208 -3.68 19.56 16.98
N SER A 209 -2.85 19.22 16.01
CA SER A 209 -2.57 17.83 15.59
C SER A 209 -1.79 17.13 16.70
N LEU A 210 -2.31 16.02 17.20
CA LEU A 210 -1.79 15.21 18.29
C LEU A 210 -0.88 14.10 17.77
#